data_c51c15bf1073dfe1d60912d8110dbe53
#
_entry.id   c51c15bf1073dfe1d60912d8110dbe53
#
_cell.length_a   1.000
_cell.length_b   1.000
_cell.length_c   1.000
_cell.angle_alpha   90.00
_cell.angle_beta   90.00
_cell.angle_gamma   90.00
#
_symmetry.space_group_name_H-M   'P 1'
#
loop_
_entity.id
_entity.type
_entity.pdbx_description
1 polymer ?
#
loop_
_entity_poly.entity_id
_entity_poly.type
_entity_poly.pdbx_seq_one_letter_code
_entity_poly.pdbx_strand_id
1 'polypeptide(L)'
;EKLRVLFLSDLHLREYGEHNEELIQTVQELDPDLILLGGDLVTFPNPEYENMLSLCRSLTDVAPLYGVLGNHESEMIYGGVDDQLAEKFSEAGVQLLRNETRTIQIGENNVELIGLEGALKDFYKYGASDCVESLSRQYDTFRICINHVPMAFVDYMQDAPFDLALAGHTHGGLIRLPVLGRLYTAEEGLFPEYAGGMYRLDSGAPLIVGCGLGDSNQIPRVYNPPELVLVDVNWY
;
A
#
# COMPACT_ATOMS: atom_id res chain seq x y z
N GLU A 1 -0.44 -10.96 22.76
CA GLU A 1 0.65 -10.79 21.78
C GLU A 1 0.30 -9.63 20.86
N LYS A 2 1.29 -8.88 20.33
CA LYS A 2 1.08 -7.68 19.52
C LYS A 2 1.74 -7.91 18.17
N LEU A 3 1.05 -7.56 17.08
CA LEU A 3 1.60 -7.50 15.74
C LEU A 3 1.74 -6.04 15.33
N ARG A 4 2.94 -5.62 14.95
CA ARG A 4 3.24 -4.29 14.47
C ARG A 4 3.44 -4.32 12.96
N VAL A 5 2.49 -3.76 12.23
CA VAL A 5 2.50 -3.67 10.77
C VAL A 5 2.88 -2.26 10.35
N LEU A 6 3.94 -2.14 9.57
CA LEU A 6 4.32 -0.89 8.92
C LEU A 6 3.87 -0.90 7.47
N PHE A 7 3.12 0.14 7.07
CA PHE A 7 2.66 0.31 5.69
C PHE A 7 3.28 1.57 5.08
N LEU A 8 3.86 1.41 3.89
CA LEU A 8 4.45 2.46 3.06
C LEU A 8 3.85 2.40 1.66
N SER A 9 3.59 3.56 1.08
CA SER A 9 3.10 3.67 -0.31
C SER A 9 3.57 4.97 -0.96
N ASP A 10 3.39 5.06 -2.25
CA ASP A 10 3.48 6.32 -3.01
C ASP A 10 4.82 7.04 -2.79
N LEU A 11 5.93 6.32 -2.93
CA LEU A 11 7.27 6.89 -2.75
C LEU A 11 7.70 7.72 -3.99
N HIS A 12 7.28 7.30 -5.19
CA HIS A 12 7.52 7.98 -6.47
C HIS A 12 8.98 8.38 -6.69
N LEU A 13 9.90 7.45 -6.40
CA LEU A 13 11.34 7.65 -6.50
C LEU A 13 11.92 8.72 -5.55
N ARG A 14 11.13 9.24 -4.61
CA ARG A 14 11.63 10.18 -3.61
C ARG A 14 12.63 9.48 -2.69
N GLU A 15 13.73 10.15 -2.41
CA GLU A 15 14.74 9.70 -1.46
C GLU A 15 14.69 10.49 -0.16
N TYR A 16 14.95 9.80 0.94
CA TYR A 16 15.05 10.35 2.29
C TYR A 16 16.45 10.13 2.83
N GLY A 17 17.26 11.17 2.77
CA GLY A 17 18.70 11.08 2.97
C GLY A 17 19.41 10.44 1.76
N GLU A 18 20.71 10.26 1.86
CA GLU A 18 21.50 9.57 0.82
C GLU A 18 21.12 8.07 0.82
N HIS A 19 20.74 7.54 -0.34
CA HIS A 19 20.29 6.14 -0.49
C HIS A 19 19.17 5.72 0.48
N ASN A 20 18.27 6.64 0.85
CA ASN A 20 17.16 6.41 1.78
C ASN A 20 17.58 6.07 3.23
N GLU A 21 18.77 6.43 3.66
CA GLU A 21 19.28 6.11 4.99
C GLU A 21 18.38 6.62 6.14
N GLU A 22 17.77 7.82 5.98
CA GLU A 22 16.86 8.37 6.98
C GLU A 22 15.54 7.58 7.07
N LEU A 23 15.03 7.11 5.93
CA LEU A 23 13.83 6.27 5.90
C LEU A 23 14.13 4.89 6.50
N ILE A 24 15.25 4.27 6.13
CA ILE A 24 15.65 2.96 6.65
C ILE A 24 15.84 3.04 8.17
N GLN A 25 16.54 4.06 8.67
CA GLN A 25 16.70 4.29 10.10
C GLN A 25 15.35 4.44 10.81
N THR A 26 14.44 5.24 10.24
CA THR A 26 13.10 5.44 10.80
C THR A 26 12.33 4.10 10.89
N VAL A 27 12.41 3.28 9.84
CA VAL A 27 11.77 1.95 9.82
C VAL A 27 12.37 1.04 10.88
N GLN A 28 13.70 1.03 11.05
CA GLN A 28 14.38 0.26 12.10
C GLN A 28 13.97 0.70 13.50
N GLU A 29 13.85 2.02 13.74
CA GLU A 29 13.42 2.56 15.05
C GLU A 29 11.95 2.23 15.37
N LEU A 30 11.10 2.08 14.34
CA LEU A 30 9.72 1.65 14.50
C LEU A 30 9.58 0.17 14.85
N ASP A 31 10.62 -0.64 14.58
CA ASP A 31 10.71 -2.07 14.92
C ASP A 31 9.44 -2.86 14.53
N PRO A 32 9.09 -2.90 13.21
CA PRO A 32 7.92 -3.60 12.74
C PRO A 32 8.14 -5.11 12.68
N ASP A 33 7.08 -5.89 12.93
CA ASP A 33 7.06 -7.34 12.71
C ASP A 33 6.79 -7.70 11.24
N LEU A 34 6.20 -6.76 10.48
CA LEU A 34 5.80 -6.92 9.10
C LEU A 34 5.83 -5.58 8.37
N ILE A 35 6.40 -5.55 7.16
CA ILE A 35 6.38 -4.38 6.29
C ILE A 35 5.52 -4.68 5.07
N LEU A 36 4.57 -3.78 4.76
CA LEU A 36 3.67 -3.86 3.63
C LEU A 36 3.86 -2.66 2.70
N LEU A 37 4.13 -2.92 1.42
CA LEU A 37 4.26 -1.92 0.38
C LEU A 37 2.93 -1.77 -0.36
N GLY A 38 2.40 -0.57 -0.37
CA GLY A 38 1.09 -0.25 -0.96
C GLY A 38 1.13 0.14 -2.44
N GLY A 39 2.29 0.01 -3.11
CA GLY A 39 2.47 0.39 -4.52
C GLY A 39 2.92 1.83 -4.73
N ASP A 40 3.12 2.19 -5.99
CA ASP A 40 3.63 3.48 -6.46
C ASP A 40 4.97 3.87 -5.82
N LEU A 41 5.88 2.90 -5.74
CA LEU A 41 7.27 3.14 -5.34
C LEU A 41 8.06 3.78 -6.48
N VAL A 42 7.72 3.43 -7.72
CA VAL A 42 8.31 4.01 -8.93
C VAL A 42 7.39 5.07 -9.54
N THR A 43 7.87 5.74 -10.58
CA THR A 43 7.11 6.76 -11.32
C THR A 43 7.13 6.45 -12.80
N PHE A 44 5.97 6.15 -13.39
CA PHE A 44 5.85 5.97 -14.84
C PHE A 44 6.06 7.32 -15.59
N PRO A 45 6.76 7.34 -16.71
CA PRO A 45 7.50 6.25 -17.38
C PRO A 45 9.01 6.21 -17.03
N ASN A 46 9.43 6.65 -15.85
CA ASN A 46 10.85 6.75 -15.49
C ASN A 46 11.45 5.36 -15.18
N PRO A 47 12.44 4.87 -15.95
CA PRO A 47 13.08 3.58 -15.73
C PRO A 47 14.22 3.62 -14.68
N GLU A 48 14.52 4.79 -14.10
CA GLU A 48 15.62 4.95 -13.13
C GLU A 48 15.10 4.70 -11.70
N TYR A 49 14.96 3.43 -11.32
CA TYR A 49 14.39 3.03 -10.03
C TYR A 49 15.32 2.10 -9.20
N GLU A 50 16.61 1.99 -9.53
CA GLU A 50 17.55 1.13 -8.77
C GLU A 50 17.63 1.52 -7.29
N ASN A 51 17.49 2.81 -6.95
CA ASN A 51 17.45 3.27 -5.58
C ASN A 51 16.23 2.70 -4.81
N MET A 52 15.11 2.47 -5.49
CA MET A 52 13.93 1.83 -4.89
C MET A 52 14.16 0.34 -4.65
N LEU A 53 14.80 -0.35 -5.59
CA LEU A 53 15.21 -1.75 -5.40
C LEU A 53 16.20 -1.88 -4.25
N SER A 54 17.17 -0.94 -4.15
CA SER A 54 18.11 -0.90 -3.03
C SER A 54 17.41 -0.67 -1.69
N LEU A 55 16.44 0.23 -1.64
CA LEU A 55 15.59 0.42 -0.45
C LEU A 55 14.88 -0.88 -0.06
N CYS A 56 14.24 -1.55 -1.02
CA CYS A 56 13.57 -2.82 -0.76
C CYS A 56 14.51 -3.87 -0.15
N ARG A 57 15.72 -4.02 -0.71
CA ARG A 57 16.75 -4.92 -0.14
C ARG A 57 17.06 -4.56 1.31
N SER A 58 17.25 -3.28 1.62
CA SER A 58 17.52 -2.84 2.99
C SER A 58 16.35 -3.06 3.95
N LEU A 59 15.12 -2.92 3.47
CA LEU A 59 13.93 -3.18 4.28
C LEU A 59 13.75 -4.66 4.61
N THR A 60 14.21 -5.58 3.75
CA THR A 60 14.15 -7.02 4.05
C THR A 60 15.06 -7.44 5.20
N ASP A 61 16.09 -6.65 5.52
CA ASP A 61 16.94 -6.86 6.70
C ASP A 61 16.24 -6.46 8.01
N VAL A 62 15.15 -5.69 7.92
CA VAL A 62 14.40 -5.22 9.10
C VAL A 62 13.25 -6.17 9.44
N ALA A 63 12.39 -6.51 8.48
CA ALA A 63 11.25 -7.40 8.67
C ALA A 63 10.82 -8.06 7.34
N PRO A 64 10.00 -9.12 7.39
CA PRO A 64 9.36 -9.68 6.19
C PRO A 64 8.67 -8.59 5.37
N LEU A 65 8.96 -8.54 4.06
CA LEU A 65 8.53 -7.49 3.15
C LEU A 65 7.57 -8.04 2.11
N TYR A 66 6.31 -7.61 2.18
CA TYR A 66 5.27 -7.93 1.21
C TYR A 66 4.77 -6.66 0.52
N GLY A 67 4.16 -6.80 -0.65
CA GLY A 67 3.63 -5.64 -1.33
C GLY A 67 2.70 -5.96 -2.48
N VAL A 68 2.00 -4.93 -2.93
CA VAL A 68 1.19 -4.93 -4.15
C VAL A 68 1.75 -3.90 -5.13
N LEU A 69 1.39 -4.05 -6.39
CA LEU A 69 1.74 -3.06 -7.42
C LEU A 69 0.70 -1.93 -7.40
N GLY A 70 1.18 -0.69 -7.52
CA GLY A 70 0.35 0.46 -7.78
C GLY A 70 0.08 0.66 -9.27
N ASN A 71 -0.57 1.77 -9.63
CA ASN A 71 -0.85 2.06 -11.01
C ASN A 71 0.43 2.41 -11.80
N HIS A 72 1.42 3.05 -11.18
CA HIS A 72 2.69 3.36 -11.87
C HIS A 72 3.49 2.11 -12.20
N GLU A 73 3.62 1.14 -11.30
CA GLU A 73 4.22 -0.16 -11.61
C GLU A 73 3.43 -0.89 -12.70
N SER A 74 2.10 -0.89 -12.61
CA SER A 74 1.24 -1.52 -13.60
C SER A 74 1.40 -0.87 -14.98
N GLU A 75 1.49 0.46 -15.06
CA GLU A 75 1.74 1.17 -16.31
C GLU A 75 3.15 0.92 -16.86
N MET A 76 4.17 0.75 -16.00
CA MET A 76 5.52 0.34 -16.44
C MET A 76 5.49 -1.03 -17.11
N ILE A 77 4.83 -2.01 -16.49
CA ILE A 77 4.78 -3.39 -16.95
C ILE A 77 3.90 -3.51 -18.21
N TYR A 78 2.64 -3.13 -18.11
CA TYR A 78 1.66 -3.33 -19.18
C TYR A 78 1.75 -2.28 -20.29
N GLY A 79 2.35 -1.13 -20.02
CA GLY A 79 2.71 -0.11 -21.00
C GLY A 79 3.97 -0.43 -21.79
N GLY A 80 4.68 -1.51 -21.45
CA GLY A 80 5.87 -1.98 -22.18
C GLY A 80 7.13 -1.15 -21.96
N VAL A 81 7.21 -0.42 -20.86
CA VAL A 81 8.43 0.29 -20.46
C VAL A 81 9.41 -0.68 -19.79
N ASP A 82 8.91 -1.51 -18.87
CA ASP A 82 9.67 -2.57 -18.24
C ASP A 82 8.74 -3.72 -17.79
N ASP A 83 8.67 -4.76 -18.58
CA ASP A 83 7.87 -5.95 -18.32
C ASP A 83 8.46 -6.86 -17.22
N GLN A 84 9.72 -6.65 -16.85
CA GLN A 84 10.43 -7.40 -15.80
C GLN A 84 10.40 -6.71 -14.43
N LEU A 85 9.75 -5.56 -14.30
CA LEU A 85 9.75 -4.78 -13.05
C LEU A 85 9.29 -5.62 -11.84
N ALA A 86 8.24 -6.42 -12.00
CA ALA A 86 7.75 -7.28 -10.92
C ALA A 86 8.79 -8.34 -10.49
N GLU A 87 9.55 -8.90 -11.44
CA GLU A 87 10.64 -9.84 -11.16
C GLU A 87 11.77 -9.15 -10.42
N LYS A 88 12.13 -7.93 -10.81
CA LYS A 88 13.18 -7.13 -10.15
C LYS A 88 12.81 -6.77 -8.70
N PHE A 89 11.53 -6.44 -8.42
CA PHE A 89 11.07 -6.28 -7.05
C PHE A 89 11.18 -7.59 -6.25
N SER A 90 10.83 -8.71 -6.86
CA SER A 90 10.97 -10.02 -6.22
C SER A 90 12.43 -10.38 -5.94
N GLU A 91 13.34 -10.09 -6.86
CA GLU A 91 14.78 -10.24 -6.68
C GLU A 91 15.37 -9.30 -5.61
N ALA A 92 14.73 -8.14 -5.41
CA ALA A 92 15.05 -7.22 -4.31
C ALA A 92 14.45 -7.66 -2.96
N GLY A 93 13.78 -8.82 -2.91
CA GLY A 93 13.26 -9.44 -1.70
C GLY A 93 11.81 -9.10 -1.37
N VAL A 94 11.11 -8.33 -2.22
CA VAL A 94 9.69 -8.06 -2.04
C VAL A 94 8.86 -9.29 -2.40
N GLN A 95 8.07 -9.78 -1.47
CA GLN A 95 7.10 -10.84 -1.76
C GLN A 95 5.83 -10.19 -2.31
N LEU A 96 5.77 -10.06 -3.65
CA LEU A 96 4.62 -9.45 -4.32
C LEU A 96 3.39 -10.37 -4.22
N LEU A 97 2.27 -9.76 -3.89
CA LEU A 97 0.96 -10.38 -3.86
C LEU A 97 0.16 -9.87 -5.08
N ARG A 98 -0.14 -10.78 -5.99
CA ARG A 98 -0.74 -10.46 -7.29
C ARG A 98 -2.10 -11.14 -7.45
N ASN A 99 -3.15 -10.57 -6.86
CA ASN A 99 -4.50 -11.15 -6.78
C ASN A 99 -4.48 -12.52 -6.12
N GLU A 100 -3.80 -12.61 -5.00
CA GLU A 100 -3.64 -13.86 -4.24
C GLU A 100 -3.76 -13.64 -2.74
N THR A 101 -3.96 -14.72 -2.04
CA THR A 101 -3.88 -14.77 -0.58
C THR A 101 -2.63 -15.53 -0.15
N ARG A 102 -2.03 -15.12 0.96
CA ARG A 102 -0.86 -15.80 1.54
C ARG A 102 -0.95 -15.81 3.05
N THR A 103 -1.00 -17.00 3.64
CA THR A 103 -0.90 -17.14 5.09
C THR A 103 0.57 -17.09 5.50
N ILE A 104 0.88 -16.24 6.46
CA ILE A 104 2.20 -16.10 7.06
C ILE A 104 2.08 -16.32 8.57
N GLN A 105 3.19 -16.76 9.19
CA GLN A 105 3.27 -16.91 10.63
C GLN A 105 4.14 -15.81 11.21
N ILE A 106 3.60 -15.05 12.18
CA ILE A 106 4.33 -14.03 12.92
C ILE A 106 4.17 -14.33 14.41
N GLY A 107 5.30 -14.71 15.04
CA GLY A 107 5.25 -15.28 16.38
C GLY A 107 4.44 -16.58 16.41
N GLU A 108 3.44 -16.64 17.28
CA GLU A 108 2.52 -17.79 17.38
C GLU A 108 1.24 -17.62 16.55
N ASN A 109 1.05 -16.45 15.88
CA ASN A 109 -0.18 -16.12 15.17
C ASN A 109 -0.07 -16.32 13.68
N ASN A 110 -1.16 -16.76 13.07
CA ASN A 110 -1.31 -16.79 11.61
C ASN A 110 -1.98 -15.49 11.15
N VAL A 111 -1.39 -14.87 10.15
CA VAL A 111 -1.93 -13.70 9.46
C VAL A 111 -2.12 -14.07 8.00
N GLU A 112 -3.29 -13.80 7.45
CA GLU A 112 -3.54 -13.95 6.01
C GLU A 112 -3.43 -12.59 5.34
N LEU A 113 -2.50 -12.47 4.41
CA LEU A 113 -2.34 -11.31 3.56
C LEU A 113 -3.12 -11.55 2.27
N ILE A 114 -3.92 -10.56 1.88
CA ILE A 114 -4.68 -10.55 0.63
C ILE A 114 -4.14 -9.36 -0.17
N GLY A 115 -3.45 -9.63 -1.26
CA GLY A 115 -2.90 -8.59 -2.13
C GLY A 115 -3.64 -8.52 -3.44
N LEU A 116 -4.18 -7.35 -3.76
CA LEU A 116 -4.95 -7.10 -4.97
C LEU A 116 -4.23 -6.10 -5.86
N GLU A 117 -4.05 -6.47 -7.12
CA GLU A 117 -3.48 -5.59 -8.17
C GLU A 117 -4.55 -4.77 -8.87
N GLY A 118 -4.08 -3.69 -9.46
CA GLY A 118 -4.81 -2.93 -10.43
C GLY A 118 -5.41 -1.63 -9.91
N ALA A 119 -5.43 -0.66 -10.81
CA ALA A 119 -6.23 0.53 -10.65
C ALA A 119 -7.73 0.16 -10.64
N LEU A 120 -8.57 1.05 -10.14
CA LEU A 120 -10.02 0.85 -10.03
C LEU A 120 -10.67 0.30 -11.30
N LYS A 121 -10.30 0.86 -12.47
CA LYS A 121 -10.78 0.43 -13.80
C LYS A 121 -10.37 -1.00 -14.20
N ASP A 122 -9.36 -1.54 -13.55
CA ASP A 122 -8.75 -2.82 -13.88
C ASP A 122 -9.13 -3.94 -12.87
N PHE A 123 -9.92 -3.61 -11.84
CA PHE A 123 -10.32 -4.52 -10.76
C PHE A 123 -10.91 -5.86 -11.29
N TYR A 124 -11.77 -5.78 -12.30
CA TYR A 124 -12.36 -6.96 -12.94
C TYR A 124 -11.47 -7.58 -14.02
N LYS A 125 -10.48 -6.85 -14.51
CA LYS A 125 -9.70 -7.28 -15.68
C LYS A 125 -8.57 -8.25 -15.33
N TYR A 126 -7.97 -8.08 -14.17
CA TYR A 126 -6.77 -8.83 -13.77
C TYR A 126 -7.00 -9.85 -12.65
N GLY A 127 -8.25 -10.17 -12.33
CA GLY A 127 -8.62 -11.23 -11.39
C GLY A 127 -8.71 -10.80 -9.92
N ALA A 128 -8.67 -9.50 -9.62
CA ALA A 128 -8.88 -9.02 -8.26
C ALA A 128 -10.29 -9.38 -7.75
N SER A 129 -11.33 -9.24 -8.59
CA SER A 129 -12.69 -9.68 -8.27
C SER A 129 -12.76 -11.16 -7.93
N ASP A 130 -12.13 -12.02 -8.75
CA ASP A 130 -12.15 -13.48 -8.54
C ASP A 130 -11.47 -13.85 -7.22
N CYS A 131 -10.36 -13.15 -6.89
CA CYS A 131 -9.68 -13.32 -5.61
C CYS A 131 -10.62 -12.96 -4.44
N VAL A 132 -11.29 -11.80 -4.48
CA VAL A 132 -12.22 -11.36 -3.44
C VAL A 132 -13.41 -12.31 -3.32
N GLU A 133 -14.02 -12.74 -4.44
CA GLU A 133 -15.14 -13.69 -4.45
C GLU A 133 -14.76 -15.07 -3.89
N SER A 134 -13.50 -15.47 -3.98
CA SER A 134 -12.98 -16.71 -3.40
C SER A 134 -12.85 -16.67 -1.88
N LEU A 135 -12.87 -15.49 -1.26
CA LEU A 135 -12.68 -15.33 0.18
C LEU A 135 -13.89 -15.86 0.94
N SER A 136 -13.67 -16.80 1.84
CA SER A 136 -14.66 -17.25 2.81
C SER A 136 -14.34 -16.69 4.19
N ARG A 137 -15.35 -16.38 5.00
CA ARG A 137 -15.12 -15.89 6.36
C ARG A 137 -14.38 -16.96 7.19
N GLN A 138 -13.25 -16.56 7.77
CA GLN A 138 -12.49 -17.36 8.72
C GLN A 138 -12.42 -16.57 10.04
N TYR A 139 -12.49 -17.27 11.17
CA TYR A 139 -12.55 -16.63 12.48
C TYR A 139 -11.24 -16.76 13.26
N ASP A 140 -10.35 -17.65 12.83
CA ASP A 140 -9.13 -18.01 13.56
C ASP A 140 -7.86 -17.36 12.95
N THR A 141 -8.02 -16.51 11.92
CA THR A 141 -6.90 -15.88 11.21
C THR A 141 -7.20 -14.41 10.99
N PHE A 142 -6.28 -13.54 11.40
CA PHE A 142 -6.38 -12.10 11.13
C PHE A 142 -6.03 -11.83 9.67
N ARG A 143 -6.89 -11.10 8.97
CA ARG A 143 -6.79 -10.85 7.53
C ARG A 143 -6.51 -9.40 7.23
N ILE A 144 -5.43 -9.17 6.50
CA ILE A 144 -5.05 -7.84 6.02
C ILE A 144 -5.19 -7.84 4.50
N CYS A 145 -6.07 -6.99 3.98
CA CYS A 145 -6.24 -6.77 2.56
C CYS A 145 -5.52 -5.50 2.12
N ILE A 146 -4.72 -5.59 1.07
CA ILE A 146 -3.96 -4.49 0.50
C ILE A 146 -4.41 -4.30 -0.95
N ASN A 147 -4.84 -3.11 -1.29
CA ASN A 147 -5.00 -2.63 -2.66
C ASN A 147 -4.48 -1.21 -2.73
N HIS A 148 -3.81 -0.84 -3.82
CA HIS A 148 -3.26 0.49 -3.96
C HIS A 148 -4.32 1.59 -3.90
N VAL A 149 -5.49 1.37 -4.53
CA VAL A 149 -6.55 2.37 -4.71
C VAL A 149 -7.66 2.21 -3.67
N PRO A 150 -7.92 3.20 -2.79
CA PRO A 150 -8.92 3.08 -1.72
C PRO A 150 -10.35 2.91 -2.25
N MET A 151 -10.68 3.50 -3.41
CA MET A 151 -12.00 3.36 -4.01
C MET A 151 -12.35 1.92 -4.42
N ALA A 152 -11.36 1.04 -4.60
CA ALA A 152 -11.62 -0.37 -4.83
C ALA A 152 -12.30 -1.03 -3.61
N PHE A 153 -11.93 -0.62 -2.39
CA PHE A 153 -12.58 -1.07 -1.17
C PHE A 153 -14.01 -0.51 -1.04
N VAL A 154 -14.18 0.77 -1.38
CA VAL A 154 -15.46 1.47 -1.27
C VAL A 154 -16.47 0.96 -2.29
N ASP A 155 -16.04 0.74 -3.53
CA ASP A 155 -16.95 0.39 -4.64
C ASP A 155 -17.23 -1.12 -4.73
N TYR A 156 -16.28 -1.97 -4.30
CA TYR A 156 -16.36 -3.41 -4.60
C TYR A 156 -16.19 -4.34 -3.40
N MET A 157 -15.72 -3.84 -2.24
CA MET A 157 -15.30 -4.71 -1.13
C MET A 157 -15.88 -4.31 0.23
N GLN A 158 -16.97 -3.57 0.27
CA GLN A 158 -17.59 -3.09 1.51
C GLN A 158 -17.90 -4.21 2.53
N ASP A 159 -18.36 -5.37 2.03
CA ASP A 159 -18.75 -6.52 2.84
C ASP A 159 -17.71 -7.65 2.82
N ALA A 160 -16.53 -7.44 2.18
CA ALA A 160 -15.54 -8.50 2.04
C ALA A 160 -14.97 -8.94 3.41
N PRO A 161 -14.65 -10.25 3.58
CA PRO A 161 -14.33 -10.83 4.87
C PRO A 161 -12.84 -10.69 5.22
N PHE A 162 -12.38 -9.46 5.46
CA PHE A 162 -11.08 -9.14 6.04
C PHE A 162 -11.24 -8.27 7.29
N ASP A 163 -10.19 -8.17 8.10
CA ASP A 163 -10.20 -7.48 9.39
C ASP A 163 -9.54 -6.10 9.32
N LEU A 164 -8.68 -5.87 8.31
CA LEU A 164 -7.98 -4.63 8.06
C LEU A 164 -7.81 -4.43 6.56
N ALA A 165 -8.10 -3.23 6.07
CA ALA A 165 -7.81 -2.79 4.71
C ALA A 165 -6.77 -1.66 4.70
N LEU A 166 -5.80 -1.73 3.79
CA LEU A 166 -4.74 -0.74 3.62
C LEU A 166 -4.69 -0.26 2.17
N ALA A 167 -4.64 1.07 1.98
CA ALA A 167 -4.54 1.70 0.67
C ALA A 167 -3.64 2.94 0.67
N GLY A 168 -3.14 3.32 -0.50
CA GLY A 168 -2.37 4.54 -0.77
C GLY A 168 -3.04 5.44 -1.80
N HIS A 169 -2.27 5.78 -2.89
CA HIS A 169 -2.74 6.38 -4.14
C HIS A 169 -3.19 7.85 -4.07
N THR A 170 -3.86 8.25 -3.02
CA THR A 170 -4.53 9.56 -2.94
C THR A 170 -3.60 10.70 -2.55
N HIS A 171 -2.37 10.39 -2.14
CA HIS A 171 -1.39 11.36 -1.63
C HIS A 171 -1.97 12.30 -0.57
N GLY A 172 -2.93 11.82 0.23
CA GLY A 172 -3.59 12.65 1.24
C GLY A 172 -4.39 13.82 0.67
N GLY A 173 -4.78 13.77 -0.61
CA GLY A 173 -5.48 14.84 -1.33
C GLY A 173 -4.56 16.00 -1.71
N LEU A 174 -3.25 15.76 -1.83
CA LEU A 174 -2.17 16.68 -2.25
C LEU A 174 -2.11 17.99 -1.44
N ILE A 175 -3.17 18.76 -1.47
CA ILE A 175 -3.30 20.05 -0.75
C ILE A 175 -4.31 19.87 0.39
N ARG A 176 -3.87 20.16 1.60
CA ARG A 176 -4.72 20.16 2.79
C ARG A 176 -4.89 21.60 3.28
N LEU A 177 -6.10 22.09 3.24
CA LEU A 177 -6.40 23.44 3.70
C LEU A 177 -6.80 23.43 5.17
N PRO A 178 -6.31 24.38 5.99
CA PRO A 178 -6.82 24.55 7.35
C PRO A 178 -8.34 24.73 7.33
N VAL A 179 -9.05 24.01 8.21
CA VAL A 179 -10.51 24.03 8.35
C VAL A 179 -11.28 23.32 7.21
N LEU A 180 -10.84 23.46 5.95
CA LEU A 180 -11.53 22.87 4.79
C LEU A 180 -11.13 21.41 4.52
N GLY A 181 -9.98 20.97 5.05
CA GLY A 181 -9.50 19.61 4.86
C GLY A 181 -8.78 19.38 3.53
N ARG A 182 -8.90 18.18 2.99
CA ARG A 182 -8.25 17.74 1.76
C ARG A 182 -8.96 18.31 0.54
N LEU A 183 -8.18 18.75 -0.46
CA LEU A 183 -8.75 19.53 -1.55
C LEU A 183 -9.13 18.68 -2.75
N TYR A 184 -8.30 17.71 -3.16
CA TYR A 184 -8.47 17.04 -4.44
C TYR A 184 -7.83 15.65 -4.50
N THR A 185 -8.53 14.68 -5.09
CA THR A 185 -7.95 13.42 -5.61
C THR A 185 -8.38 13.21 -7.05
N ALA A 186 -7.67 12.33 -7.76
CA ALA A 186 -7.98 12.03 -9.16
C ALA A 186 -9.33 11.29 -9.31
N GLU A 187 -9.67 10.43 -8.34
CA GLU A 187 -10.86 9.60 -8.37
C GLU A 187 -12.12 10.34 -7.91
N GLU A 188 -12.02 11.08 -6.79
CA GLU A 188 -13.17 11.73 -6.17
C GLU A 188 -13.33 13.20 -6.56
N GLY A 189 -12.30 13.83 -7.14
CA GLY A 189 -12.32 15.25 -7.49
C GLY A 189 -12.11 16.17 -6.28
N LEU A 190 -12.92 17.24 -6.17
CA LEU A 190 -12.79 18.23 -5.12
C LEU A 190 -13.44 17.76 -3.81
N PHE A 191 -12.74 18.01 -2.69
CA PHE A 191 -13.14 17.64 -1.32
C PHE A 191 -13.39 16.13 -1.16
N PRO A 192 -12.39 15.31 -1.46
CA PRO A 192 -12.52 13.86 -1.41
C PRO A 192 -12.77 13.37 0.01
N GLU A 193 -13.58 12.33 0.13
CA GLU A 193 -13.86 11.66 1.40
C GLU A 193 -12.71 10.72 1.79
N TYR A 194 -12.24 9.89 0.84
CA TYR A 194 -11.29 8.80 1.11
C TYR A 194 -9.83 9.15 0.81
N ALA A 195 -9.42 10.38 1.06
CA ALA A 195 -8.08 10.85 0.70
C ALA A 195 -6.98 10.62 1.75
N GLY A 196 -7.28 10.00 2.87
CA GLY A 196 -6.29 9.66 3.90
C GLY A 196 -6.88 9.63 5.30
N GLY A 197 -6.33 8.77 6.17
CA GLY A 197 -6.83 8.51 7.50
C GLY A 197 -7.56 7.19 7.62
N MET A 198 -8.37 7.02 8.66
CA MET A 198 -9.06 5.76 8.94
C MET A 198 -10.57 5.91 8.72
N TYR A 199 -11.12 5.00 7.95
CA TYR A 199 -12.55 4.87 7.63
C TYR A 199 -13.05 3.50 8.11
N ARG A 200 -14.34 3.27 7.99
CA ARG A 200 -14.94 1.98 8.36
C ARG A 200 -15.82 1.49 7.20
N LEU A 201 -15.55 0.27 6.75
CA LEU A 201 -16.34 -0.40 5.73
C LEU A 201 -17.64 -0.98 6.33
N ASP A 202 -18.59 -1.38 5.51
CA ASP A 202 -19.89 -1.94 5.94
C ASP A 202 -19.70 -3.27 6.70
N SER A 203 -18.66 -4.05 6.36
CA SER A 203 -18.23 -5.23 7.13
C SER A 203 -17.82 -4.92 8.58
N GLY A 204 -17.57 -3.65 8.90
CA GLY A 204 -17.00 -3.19 10.16
C GLY A 204 -15.47 -3.11 10.16
N ALA A 205 -14.79 -3.61 9.14
CA ALA A 205 -13.34 -3.53 9.03
C ALA A 205 -12.86 -2.08 8.87
N PRO A 206 -11.77 -1.68 9.53
CA PRO A 206 -11.12 -0.40 9.25
C PRO A 206 -10.45 -0.43 7.88
N LEU A 207 -10.64 0.64 7.11
CA LEU A 207 -9.86 1.00 5.93
C LEU A 207 -8.91 2.14 6.32
N ILE A 208 -7.62 1.92 6.23
CA ILE A 208 -6.61 2.95 6.46
C ILE A 208 -6.04 3.37 5.10
N VAL A 209 -6.16 4.65 4.80
CA VAL A 209 -5.61 5.27 3.59
C VAL A 209 -4.41 6.10 3.99
N GLY A 210 -3.21 5.69 3.56
CA GLY A 210 -1.96 6.41 3.79
C GLY A 210 -1.86 7.66 2.91
N CYS A 211 -1.19 8.70 3.42
CA CYS A 211 -0.93 9.90 2.63
C CYS A 211 0.31 9.75 1.71
N GLY A 212 0.99 8.61 1.77
CA GLY A 212 2.17 8.32 0.96
C GLY A 212 3.41 9.12 1.34
N LEU A 213 4.54 8.75 0.78
CA LEU A 213 5.85 9.32 1.09
C LEU A 213 6.33 10.33 0.05
N GLY A 214 6.09 10.08 -1.23
CA GLY A 214 6.49 10.95 -2.35
C GLY A 214 5.48 12.02 -2.70
N ASP A 215 5.88 12.87 -3.62
CA ASP A 215 5.01 13.88 -4.22
C ASP A 215 4.38 13.33 -5.50
N SER A 216 3.18 13.77 -5.82
CA SER A 216 2.67 13.56 -7.18
C SER A 216 3.47 14.46 -8.14
N ASN A 217 3.77 13.93 -9.34
CA ASN A 217 4.64 14.58 -10.32
C ASN A 217 4.24 16.01 -10.75
N GLN A 218 3.03 16.47 -10.44
CA GLN A 218 2.49 17.72 -10.97
C GLN A 218 2.05 18.72 -9.90
N ILE A 219 1.73 18.26 -8.69
CA ILE A 219 1.18 19.10 -7.63
C ILE A 219 1.98 18.90 -6.34
N PRO A 220 2.63 19.94 -5.81
CA PRO A 220 3.36 19.82 -4.56
C PRO A 220 2.40 19.61 -3.38
N ARG A 221 2.89 18.93 -2.35
CA ARG A 221 2.19 18.82 -1.07
C ARG A 221 2.12 20.16 -0.37
N VAL A 222 0.92 20.55 0.06
CA VAL A 222 0.71 21.79 0.84
C VAL A 222 -0.02 21.43 2.12
N TYR A 223 0.59 21.68 3.28
CA TYR A 223 0.11 21.28 4.62
C TYR A 223 -0.24 19.78 4.73
N ASN A 224 0.42 18.96 3.94
CA ASN A 224 0.18 17.52 3.80
C ASN A 224 1.54 16.79 3.86
N PRO A 225 2.11 16.58 5.04
CA PRO A 225 3.42 15.93 5.19
C PRO A 225 3.38 14.49 4.71
N PRO A 226 4.55 13.93 4.31
CA PRO A 226 4.70 12.50 4.09
C PRO A 226 4.34 11.69 5.34
N GLU A 227 3.82 10.48 5.14
CA GLU A 227 3.33 9.65 6.22
C GLU A 227 3.76 8.19 6.06
N LEU A 228 4.27 7.62 7.16
CA LEU A 228 4.36 6.19 7.39
C LEU A 228 3.17 5.77 8.26
N VAL A 229 2.49 4.69 7.89
CA VAL A 229 1.37 4.18 8.68
C VAL A 229 1.83 3.01 9.53
N LEU A 230 1.75 3.14 10.85
CA LEU A 230 2.06 2.07 11.79
C LEU A 230 0.77 1.56 12.45
N VAL A 231 0.48 0.28 12.29
CA VAL A 231 -0.71 -0.37 12.85
C VAL A 231 -0.30 -1.38 13.89
N ASP A 232 -0.74 -1.18 15.12
CA ASP A 232 -0.58 -2.12 16.21
C ASP A 232 -1.84 -2.98 16.36
N VAL A 233 -1.78 -4.24 15.98
CA VAL A 233 -2.85 -5.23 16.16
C VAL A 233 -2.61 -5.96 17.47
N ASN A 234 -3.61 -5.94 18.36
CA ASN A 234 -3.54 -6.65 19.65
C ASN A 234 -4.46 -7.88 19.59
N TRP A 235 -3.90 -9.04 19.89
CA TRP A 235 -4.61 -10.30 20.04
C TRP A 235 -5.21 -10.37 21.44
N TYR A 236 -6.52 -10.64 21.56
CA TYR A 236 -7.24 -10.82 22.82
C TYR A 236 -7.61 -12.28 23.01
#